data_99d6a5e58b9c4239a4f1406e69c466ea
#
_entry.id   99d6a5e58b9c4239a4f1406e69c466ea
#
_cell.length_a   1.000
_cell.length_b   1.000
_cell.length_c   1.000
_cell.angle_alpha   90.00
_cell.angle_beta   90.00
_cell.angle_gamma   90.00
#
_symmetry.space_group_name_H-M   'P 1'
#
loop_
_entity.id
_entity.type
_entity.pdbx_description
1 polymer ?
#
loop_
_entity_poly.entity_id
_entity_poly.type
_entity_poly.pdbx_seq_one_letter_code
_entity_poly.pdbx_strand_id
1 'polypeptide(L)'
;MVTPGLTPNLARLAGRSRVFASHRSVFPSTTRTTSASIATGCLPGRHGLEGNCVALDEGDGLFAISAGRPDFRDRLRAATGRTLLVPTLAERLRDHGGAVIFSNVSAGAAYFQDPDGYGVVYHRQGSFGPGLERLPGDLHLDVTHDAAGDTAMTGRFCDDALGRRPALAVLWQCEPDHTQHARPLGSPEHLDAVAAADANAATVARTVAGLEAQGDDVLLLVASDHGHETVDGIVPLETLLIDAGLKDGDGSSDVVVASNGMSAAIYLSDAARTRGGAIVRFLEGQDWIGEVFAGPALAEVGHRTDTPLAIALTTRKSDAPNAHGVSGLSHAIADPLSDETHMGCGQHGGLGPYEQHPFLFIGGGGFAAGTRCESPSSAVDIAPTILRHLGLPFDGMDGAPLARG
;
A
#
# COMPACT_ATOMS: atom_id res chain seq x y z
N MET A 1 -7.86 -9.30 -13.21
CA MET A 1 -7.20 -8.92 -14.49
C MET A 1 -6.08 -9.86 -14.93
N VAL A 2 -5.61 -10.75 -14.07
CA VAL A 2 -4.61 -11.78 -14.47
C VAL A 2 -5.30 -12.84 -15.33
N THR A 3 -5.24 -12.69 -16.63
CA THR A 3 -5.86 -13.60 -17.62
C THR A 3 -4.93 -13.85 -18.81
N PRO A 4 -5.03 -15.00 -19.47
CA PRO A 4 -4.20 -15.30 -20.65
C PRO A 4 -4.33 -14.29 -21.81
N GLY A 5 -5.49 -13.65 -21.94
CA GLY A 5 -5.74 -12.67 -23.00
C GLY A 5 -5.18 -11.28 -22.73
N LEU A 6 -5.20 -10.84 -21.46
CA LEU A 6 -4.81 -9.49 -21.08
C LEU A 6 -3.37 -9.42 -20.51
N THR A 7 -3.00 -10.40 -19.69
CA THR A 7 -1.70 -10.49 -19.00
C THR A 7 -1.10 -11.89 -19.16
N PRO A 8 -0.64 -12.24 -20.37
CA PRO A 8 -0.21 -13.62 -20.68
C PRO A 8 1.01 -14.06 -19.87
N ASN A 9 1.88 -13.15 -19.47
CA ASN A 9 3.08 -13.47 -18.70
C ASN A 9 2.75 -13.70 -17.22
N LEU A 10 1.93 -12.83 -16.61
CA LEU A 10 1.43 -13.04 -15.24
C LEU A 10 0.58 -14.32 -15.15
N ALA A 11 -0.27 -14.58 -16.15
CA ALA A 11 -1.04 -15.83 -16.20
C ALA A 11 -0.14 -17.07 -16.28
N ARG A 12 0.96 -17.01 -17.03
CA ARG A 12 1.97 -18.09 -17.10
C ARG A 12 2.70 -18.25 -15.76
N LEU A 13 3.07 -17.13 -15.11
CA LEU A 13 3.69 -17.15 -13.79
C LEU A 13 2.74 -17.75 -12.74
N ALA A 14 1.48 -17.34 -12.71
CA ALA A 14 0.47 -17.90 -11.83
C ALA A 14 0.31 -19.42 -12.04
N GLY A 15 0.33 -19.90 -13.31
CA GLY A 15 0.27 -21.33 -13.65
C GLY A 15 1.48 -22.15 -13.19
N ARG A 16 2.60 -21.50 -12.82
CA ARG A 16 3.82 -22.14 -12.29
C ARG A 16 4.03 -21.85 -10.79
N SER A 17 3.10 -21.17 -10.17
CA SER A 17 3.15 -20.72 -8.79
C SER A 17 2.01 -21.31 -7.98
N ARG A 18 2.03 -21.14 -6.69
CA ARG A 18 0.87 -21.28 -5.83
C ARG A 18 0.11 -19.95 -5.78
N VAL A 19 -1.16 -19.96 -6.16
CA VAL A 19 -2.05 -18.81 -6.20
C VAL A 19 -2.83 -18.73 -4.89
N PHE A 20 -2.84 -17.56 -4.25
CA PHE A 20 -3.62 -17.28 -3.03
C PHE A 20 -4.89 -16.52 -3.43
N ALA A 21 -5.99 -17.24 -3.57
CA ALA A 21 -7.22 -16.72 -4.16
C ALA A 21 -8.02 -15.78 -3.26
N SER A 22 -7.82 -15.90 -1.95
CA SER A 22 -8.49 -15.08 -0.93
C SER A 22 -7.49 -14.16 -0.22
N HIS A 23 -6.51 -13.63 -0.98
CA HIS A 23 -5.55 -12.67 -0.46
C HIS A 23 -6.20 -11.29 -0.30
N ARG A 24 -5.88 -10.60 0.81
CA ARG A 24 -6.44 -9.29 1.14
C ARG A 24 -5.35 -8.27 1.45
N SER A 25 -5.64 -7.03 1.09
CA SER A 25 -4.92 -5.86 1.59
C SER A 25 -5.20 -5.65 3.08
N VAL A 26 -4.55 -4.66 3.70
CA VAL A 26 -4.91 -4.13 5.02
C VAL A 26 -5.96 -3.03 4.88
N PHE A 27 -6.45 -2.48 5.98
CA PHE A 27 -7.32 -1.31 5.97
C PHE A 27 -6.60 -0.11 6.62
N PRO A 28 -6.65 1.07 5.98
CA PRO A 28 -7.16 1.32 4.62
C PRO A 28 -6.33 0.59 3.57
N SER A 29 -6.97 0.19 2.45
CA SER A 29 -6.32 -0.48 1.32
C SER A 29 -5.52 0.52 0.48
N THR A 30 -4.53 1.12 1.10
CA THR A 30 -3.73 2.21 0.53
C THR A 30 -2.26 1.83 0.43
N THR A 31 -1.58 2.33 -0.61
CA THR A 31 -0.22 1.95 -0.97
C THR A 31 0.78 2.10 0.18
N ARG A 32 0.76 3.25 0.89
CA ARG A 32 1.77 3.54 1.95
C ARG A 32 1.57 2.66 3.16
N THR A 33 0.31 2.46 3.56
CA THR A 33 -0.07 1.59 4.67
C THR A 33 0.25 0.13 4.36
N THR A 34 -0.14 -0.35 3.17
CA THR A 34 0.15 -1.73 2.75
C THR A 34 1.65 -1.96 2.58
N SER A 35 2.41 -0.96 2.09
CA SER A 35 3.86 -1.02 2.01
C SER A 35 4.50 -1.26 3.38
N ALA A 36 4.10 -0.49 4.39
CA ALA A 36 4.58 -0.68 5.76
C ALA A 36 4.15 -2.04 6.33
N SER A 37 2.92 -2.50 6.04
CA SER A 37 2.42 -3.80 6.47
C SER A 37 3.20 -4.96 5.83
N ILE A 38 3.51 -4.90 4.54
CA ILE A 38 4.36 -5.89 3.86
C ILE A 38 5.78 -5.88 4.46
N ALA A 39 6.34 -4.70 4.72
CA ALA A 39 7.69 -4.58 5.26
C ALA A 39 7.84 -5.09 6.70
N THR A 40 6.78 -5.04 7.49
CA THR A 40 6.82 -5.37 8.93
C THR A 40 6.11 -6.66 9.31
N GLY A 41 5.20 -7.17 8.47
CA GLY A 41 4.31 -8.28 8.82
C GLY A 41 3.26 -7.91 9.87
N CYS A 42 2.96 -6.61 10.02
CA CYS A 42 2.08 -6.10 11.06
C CYS A 42 0.93 -5.26 10.48
N LEU A 43 -0.16 -5.15 11.22
CA LEU A 43 -1.31 -4.29 10.92
C LEU A 43 -0.98 -2.81 11.15
N PRO A 44 -1.72 -1.89 10.52
CA PRO A 44 -1.47 -0.45 10.58
C PRO A 44 -1.33 0.11 12.00
N GLY A 45 -2.21 -0.26 12.91
CA GLY A 45 -2.13 0.16 14.30
C GLY A 45 -0.88 -0.33 15.03
N ARG A 46 -0.32 -1.45 14.61
CA ARG A 46 0.90 -2.00 15.21
C ARG A 46 2.17 -1.38 14.67
N HIS A 47 2.27 -1.15 13.35
CA HIS A 47 3.44 -0.48 12.78
C HIS A 47 3.35 1.05 12.83
N GLY A 48 2.16 1.63 13.04
CA GLY A 48 1.95 3.04 13.32
C GLY A 48 1.74 3.94 12.10
N LEU A 49 1.72 3.40 10.86
CA LEU A 49 1.37 4.15 9.66
C LEU A 49 -0.06 3.79 9.25
N GLU A 50 -1.03 4.60 9.65
CA GLU A 50 -2.45 4.25 9.63
C GLU A 50 -3.20 4.71 8.36
N GLY A 51 -2.50 5.29 7.35
CA GLY A 51 -3.13 5.77 6.12
C GLY A 51 -2.18 6.37 5.11
N ASN A 52 -2.69 6.65 3.91
CA ASN A 52 -2.02 7.48 2.90
C ASN A 52 -1.99 8.96 3.32
N CYS A 53 -3.03 9.39 4.03
CA CYS A 53 -3.11 10.62 4.77
C CYS A 53 -3.35 10.30 6.25
N VAL A 54 -2.66 10.98 7.14
CA VAL A 54 -2.75 10.81 8.59
C VAL A 54 -2.80 12.18 9.27
N ALA A 55 -3.19 12.24 10.55
CA ALA A 55 -2.97 13.44 11.34
C ALA A 55 -1.62 13.38 12.06
N LEU A 56 -0.89 14.49 12.06
CA LEU A 56 0.36 14.67 12.75
C LEU A 56 0.26 15.93 13.64
N ASP A 57 0.91 15.90 14.80
CA ASP A 57 1.10 17.07 15.68
C ASP A 57 2.60 17.36 15.76
N GLU A 58 3.00 18.52 15.26
CA GLU A 58 4.39 19.02 15.34
C GLU A 58 4.59 20.06 16.45
N GLY A 59 3.58 20.20 17.34
CA GLY A 59 3.60 21.11 18.48
C GLY A 59 2.52 22.20 18.45
N ASP A 60 1.88 22.41 17.29
CA ASP A 60 0.84 23.43 17.10
C ASP A 60 -0.58 22.83 16.95
N GLY A 61 -0.74 21.56 17.28
CA GLY A 61 -1.98 20.79 17.17
C GLY A 61 -2.03 19.87 15.95
N LEU A 62 -3.09 19.07 15.89
CA LEU A 62 -3.27 18.08 14.82
C LEU A 62 -3.54 18.76 13.47
N PHE A 63 -2.92 18.24 12.41
CA PHE A 63 -3.21 18.61 11.02
C PHE A 63 -3.06 17.42 10.09
N ALA A 64 -3.81 17.39 8.99
CA ALA A 64 -3.72 16.35 7.98
C ALA A 64 -2.43 16.49 7.16
N ILE A 65 -1.75 15.36 6.92
CA ILE A 65 -0.53 15.32 6.11
C ILE A 65 -0.50 14.05 5.25
N SER A 66 -0.09 14.21 4.00
CA SER A 66 0.15 13.06 3.11
C SER A 66 1.43 12.32 3.53
N ALA A 67 1.28 11.04 3.83
CA ALA A 67 2.42 10.14 4.09
C ALA A 67 3.25 9.84 2.81
N GLY A 68 2.78 10.27 1.63
CA GLY A 68 3.50 10.14 0.36
C GLY A 68 4.59 11.18 0.13
N ARG A 69 4.67 12.23 0.95
CA ARG A 69 5.68 13.28 0.84
C ARG A 69 7.09 12.74 1.06
N PRO A 70 8.09 13.25 0.31
CA PRO A 70 9.48 12.84 0.51
C PRO A 70 10.04 13.13 1.89
N ASP A 71 9.52 14.19 2.55
CA ASP A 71 9.94 14.66 3.87
C ASP A 71 9.12 14.06 5.03
N PHE A 72 8.04 13.32 4.74
CA PHE A 72 7.12 12.82 5.76
C PHE A 72 7.82 11.94 6.81
N ARG A 73 8.69 11.03 6.37
CA ARG A 73 9.48 10.17 7.28
C ARG A 73 10.25 10.99 8.32
N ASP A 74 10.91 12.06 7.89
CA ASP A 74 11.75 12.89 8.74
C ASP A 74 10.90 13.78 9.67
N ARG A 75 9.76 14.28 9.16
CA ARG A 75 8.77 15.01 9.97
C ARG A 75 8.15 14.11 11.04
N LEU A 76 7.74 12.89 10.67
CA LEU A 76 7.20 11.92 11.62
C LEU A 76 8.21 11.60 12.73
N ARG A 77 9.50 11.40 12.37
CA ARG A 77 10.57 11.17 13.33
C ARG A 77 10.79 12.39 14.25
N ALA A 78 10.76 13.59 13.70
CA ALA A 78 10.91 14.81 14.49
C ALA A 78 9.76 14.99 15.49
N ALA A 79 8.52 14.74 15.08
CA ALA A 79 7.34 14.90 15.91
C ALA A 79 7.18 13.79 16.97
N THR A 80 7.55 12.53 16.65
CA THR A 80 7.24 11.38 17.49
C THR A 80 8.47 10.66 18.06
N GLY A 81 9.67 11.04 17.64
CA GLY A 81 10.93 10.39 17.99
C GLY A 81 11.22 9.10 17.21
N ARG A 82 10.36 8.66 16.27
CA ARG A 82 10.49 7.40 15.53
C ARG A 82 9.76 7.47 14.19
N THR A 83 9.97 6.43 13.36
CA THR A 83 9.29 6.24 12.06
C THR A 83 8.19 5.19 12.17
N LEU A 84 8.56 3.91 12.23
CA LEU A 84 7.64 2.81 12.52
C LEU A 84 7.82 2.31 13.96
N LEU A 85 6.79 1.64 14.49
CA LEU A 85 6.76 1.12 15.86
C LEU A 85 7.39 -0.26 16.00
N VAL A 86 7.65 -0.93 14.87
CA VAL A 86 8.13 -2.31 14.78
C VAL A 86 9.19 -2.44 13.69
N PRO A 87 10.12 -3.41 13.80
CA PRO A 87 11.18 -3.61 12.82
C PRO A 87 10.65 -3.98 11.44
N THR A 88 11.27 -3.46 10.38
CA THR A 88 11.02 -3.84 8.99
C THR A 88 11.83 -5.08 8.60
N LEU A 89 11.50 -5.68 7.43
CA LEU A 89 12.34 -6.71 6.81
C LEU A 89 13.76 -6.20 6.56
N ALA A 90 13.93 -4.95 6.10
CA ALA A 90 15.26 -4.38 5.88
C ALA A 90 16.10 -4.37 7.17
N GLU A 91 15.50 -3.97 8.30
CA GLU A 91 16.17 -4.03 9.60
C GLU A 91 16.53 -5.46 10.01
N ARG A 92 15.58 -6.41 9.88
CA ARG A 92 15.78 -7.81 10.26
C ARG A 92 16.85 -8.52 9.39
N LEU A 93 17.02 -8.08 8.16
CA LEU A 93 17.94 -8.67 7.19
C LEU A 93 19.30 -8.01 7.14
N ARG A 94 19.56 -6.93 7.89
CA ARG A 94 20.82 -6.16 7.83
C ARG A 94 22.08 -7.01 7.93
N ASP A 95 22.06 -8.03 8.81
CA ASP A 95 23.18 -8.95 9.05
C ASP A 95 23.01 -10.31 8.32
N HIS A 96 21.98 -10.44 7.46
CA HIS A 96 21.59 -11.66 6.77
C HIS A 96 21.47 -11.49 5.25
N GLY A 97 22.38 -10.74 4.64
CA GLY A 97 22.43 -10.52 3.19
C GLY A 97 21.73 -9.22 2.72
N GLY A 98 21.05 -8.52 3.64
CA GLY A 98 20.49 -7.19 3.41
C GLY A 98 19.27 -7.14 2.49
N ALA A 99 18.74 -5.91 2.33
CA ALA A 99 17.60 -5.61 1.48
C ALA A 99 17.95 -4.54 0.44
N VAL A 100 17.41 -4.71 -0.76
CA VAL A 100 17.50 -3.73 -1.86
C VAL A 100 16.08 -3.48 -2.37
N ILE A 101 15.65 -2.23 -2.32
CA ILE A 101 14.31 -1.80 -2.69
C ILE A 101 14.39 -0.84 -3.88
N PHE A 102 13.71 -1.17 -4.98
CA PHE A 102 13.47 -0.31 -6.12
C PHE A 102 11.99 0.05 -6.16
N SER A 103 11.66 1.32 -6.12
CA SER A 103 10.27 1.76 -6.08
C SER A 103 10.05 3.04 -6.88
N ASN A 104 9.01 3.04 -7.72
CA ASN A 104 8.59 4.19 -8.51
C ASN A 104 7.22 4.75 -8.06
N VAL A 105 6.66 4.27 -6.96
CA VAL A 105 5.41 4.81 -6.36
C VAL A 105 5.67 6.12 -5.61
N SER A 106 4.88 6.49 -4.62
CA SER A 106 5.19 7.66 -3.80
C SER A 106 6.43 7.45 -2.93
N ALA A 107 7.15 8.53 -2.63
CA ALA A 107 8.33 8.48 -1.77
C ALA A 107 8.03 7.83 -0.41
N GLY A 108 6.87 8.15 0.19
CA GLY A 108 6.47 7.52 1.44
C GLY A 108 6.36 6.01 1.35
N ALA A 109 5.72 5.46 0.31
CA ALA A 109 5.62 4.02 0.14
C ALA A 109 7.00 3.36 -0.03
N ALA A 110 7.92 4.00 -0.77
CA ALA A 110 9.28 3.53 -0.95
C ALA A 110 10.07 3.55 0.36
N TYR A 111 10.03 4.68 1.07
CA TYR A 111 10.88 4.90 2.25
C TYR A 111 10.40 4.12 3.47
N PHE A 112 9.12 3.80 3.60
CA PHE A 112 8.62 2.98 4.71
C PHE A 112 8.87 1.47 4.54
N GLN A 113 9.51 1.04 3.43
CA GLN A 113 10.13 -0.29 3.35
C GLN A 113 11.42 -0.37 4.20
N ASP A 114 12.15 0.75 4.31
CA ASP A 114 13.37 0.87 5.10
C ASP A 114 13.53 2.31 5.63
N PRO A 115 12.70 2.72 6.60
CA PRO A 115 12.67 4.12 7.03
C PRO A 115 13.90 4.55 7.82
N ASP A 116 14.66 3.62 8.37
CA ASP A 116 15.81 3.87 9.23
C ASP A 116 17.16 3.55 8.57
N GLY A 117 17.14 3.08 7.29
CA GLY A 117 18.34 2.94 6.46
C GLY A 117 19.22 1.75 6.83
N TYR A 118 18.69 0.56 6.85
CA TYR A 118 19.46 -0.68 7.03
C TYR A 118 19.90 -1.31 5.70
N GLY A 119 19.16 -1.04 4.63
CA GLY A 119 19.42 -1.52 3.28
C GLY A 119 19.65 -0.39 2.29
N VAL A 120 19.24 -0.62 1.04
CA VAL A 120 19.34 0.37 -0.04
C VAL A 120 17.95 0.60 -0.63
N VAL A 121 17.52 1.87 -0.72
CA VAL A 121 16.27 2.28 -1.35
C VAL A 121 16.56 3.15 -2.56
N TYR A 122 16.18 2.67 -3.74
CA TYR A 122 16.23 3.41 -5.00
C TYR A 122 14.87 3.99 -5.30
N HIS A 123 14.80 5.32 -5.39
CA HIS A 123 13.58 6.05 -5.70
C HIS A 123 13.90 7.33 -6.46
N ARG A 124 13.04 7.74 -7.43
CA ARG A 124 13.27 8.91 -8.28
C ARG A 124 13.38 10.25 -7.54
N GLN A 125 12.78 10.39 -6.35
CA GLN A 125 12.87 11.61 -5.54
C GLN A 125 14.06 11.61 -4.58
N GLY A 126 14.75 10.50 -4.43
CA GLY A 126 15.94 10.34 -3.60
C GLY A 126 16.25 8.87 -3.37
N SER A 127 17.47 8.46 -3.66
CA SER A 127 17.97 7.11 -3.37
C SER A 127 18.92 7.18 -2.18
N PHE A 128 18.80 6.21 -1.28
CA PHE A 128 19.51 6.17 0.00
C PHE A 128 20.14 4.79 0.23
N GLY A 129 21.35 4.79 0.73
CA GLY A 129 22.06 3.63 1.24
C GLY A 129 21.92 3.47 2.76
N PRO A 130 22.68 2.50 3.34
CA PRO A 130 22.71 2.30 4.79
C PRO A 130 23.05 3.58 5.54
N GLY A 131 22.43 3.77 6.70
CA GLY A 131 22.55 5.01 7.49
C GLY A 131 21.84 6.22 6.89
N LEU A 132 20.95 6.02 5.91
CA LEU A 132 20.25 7.06 5.16
C LEU A 132 21.20 7.98 4.36
N GLU A 133 22.38 7.51 4.04
CA GLU A 133 23.30 8.23 3.17
C GLU A 133 22.69 8.39 1.77
N ARG A 134 22.61 9.62 1.27
CA ARG A 134 22.10 9.87 -0.08
C ARG A 134 23.09 9.32 -1.11
N LEU A 135 22.59 8.49 -2.02
CA LEU A 135 23.41 7.93 -3.07
C LEU A 135 23.84 9.01 -4.08
N PRO A 136 25.09 8.97 -4.59
CA PRO A 136 25.57 9.91 -5.59
C PRO A 136 24.81 9.79 -6.91
N GLY A 137 24.94 10.82 -7.78
CA GLY A 137 24.12 10.99 -8.96
C GLY A 137 24.11 9.82 -9.95
N ASP A 138 25.21 9.13 -10.13
CA ASP A 138 25.35 7.94 -10.99
C ASP A 138 24.66 6.69 -10.41
N LEU A 139 24.44 6.65 -9.10
CA LEU A 139 23.71 5.57 -8.41
C LEU A 139 22.24 5.95 -8.13
N HIS A 140 21.87 7.21 -8.29
CA HIS A 140 20.49 7.65 -8.14
C HIS A 140 19.56 6.96 -9.15
N LEU A 141 18.31 6.71 -8.77
CA LEU A 141 17.28 6.21 -9.69
C LEU A 141 16.68 7.40 -10.45
N ASP A 142 17.10 7.59 -11.69
CA ASP A 142 16.58 8.62 -12.58
C ASP A 142 15.61 7.99 -13.58
N VAL A 143 14.31 8.04 -13.27
CA VAL A 143 13.23 7.47 -14.09
C VAL A 143 11.99 8.37 -14.03
N THR A 144 11.17 8.32 -15.08
CA THR A 144 9.86 8.99 -15.13
C THR A 144 8.83 8.23 -14.27
N HIS A 145 7.75 8.90 -13.87
CA HIS A 145 6.65 8.31 -13.09
C HIS A 145 5.56 7.81 -14.03
N ASP A 146 5.88 6.78 -14.80
CA ASP A 146 5.04 6.17 -15.83
C ASP A 146 5.53 4.76 -16.22
N ALA A 147 4.89 4.15 -17.19
CA ALA A 147 5.23 2.82 -17.69
C ALA A 147 6.65 2.74 -18.29
N ALA A 148 7.15 3.82 -18.90
CA ALA A 148 8.51 3.86 -19.44
C ALA A 148 9.55 3.88 -18.31
N GLY A 149 9.31 4.68 -17.27
CA GLY A 149 10.13 4.71 -16.07
C GLY A 149 10.13 3.38 -15.32
N ASP A 150 8.98 2.72 -15.19
CA ASP A 150 8.88 1.39 -14.59
C ASP A 150 9.67 0.33 -15.40
N THR A 151 9.65 0.41 -16.73
CA THR A 151 10.42 -0.47 -17.59
C THR A 151 11.93 -0.27 -17.43
N ALA A 152 12.38 1.00 -17.40
CA ALA A 152 13.78 1.34 -17.16
C ALA A 152 14.24 0.89 -15.76
N MET A 153 13.42 1.14 -14.73
CA MET A 153 13.67 0.67 -13.37
C MET A 153 13.74 -0.85 -13.29
N THR A 154 12.86 -1.57 -13.98
CA THR A 154 12.84 -3.04 -14.02
C THR A 154 14.12 -3.60 -14.62
N GLY A 155 14.63 -3.02 -15.72
CA GLY A 155 15.92 -3.40 -16.30
C GLY A 155 17.06 -3.25 -15.28
N ARG A 156 17.18 -2.07 -14.68
CA ARG A 156 18.20 -1.81 -13.65
C ARG A 156 18.05 -2.70 -12.41
N PHE A 157 16.82 -2.98 -11.97
CA PHE A 157 16.58 -3.94 -10.89
C PHE A 157 17.10 -5.34 -11.19
N CYS A 158 16.88 -5.83 -12.41
CA CYS A 158 17.38 -7.14 -12.83
C CYS A 158 18.90 -7.18 -12.88
N ASP A 159 19.53 -6.13 -13.41
CA ASP A 159 20.99 -6.09 -13.57
C ASP A 159 21.71 -5.84 -12.23
N ASP A 160 21.28 -4.82 -11.48
CA ASP A 160 21.97 -4.37 -10.26
C ASP A 160 21.55 -5.16 -9.02
N ALA A 161 20.23 -5.22 -8.74
CA ALA A 161 19.75 -5.80 -7.49
C ALA A 161 19.87 -7.31 -7.49
N LEU A 162 19.30 -7.98 -8.50
CA LEU A 162 19.34 -9.44 -8.56
C LEU A 162 20.76 -9.96 -8.81
N GLY A 163 21.61 -9.22 -9.53
CA GLY A 163 23.01 -9.55 -9.73
C GLY A 163 23.84 -9.58 -8.42
N ARG A 164 23.47 -8.80 -7.43
CA ARG A 164 24.13 -8.76 -6.10
C ARG A 164 23.68 -9.87 -5.15
N ARG A 165 22.58 -10.56 -5.47
CA ARG A 165 21.98 -11.62 -4.64
C ARG A 165 21.72 -11.18 -3.19
N PRO A 166 20.97 -10.08 -2.93
CA PRO A 166 20.59 -9.73 -1.56
C PRO A 166 19.62 -10.77 -1.01
N ALA A 167 19.46 -10.82 0.31
CA ALA A 167 18.45 -11.68 0.93
C ALA A 167 17.03 -11.27 0.55
N LEU A 168 16.79 -9.97 0.31
CA LEU A 168 15.52 -9.42 -0.16
C LEU A 168 15.77 -8.43 -1.29
N ALA A 169 15.10 -8.61 -2.42
CA ALA A 169 14.99 -7.64 -3.50
C ALA A 169 13.51 -7.30 -3.72
N VAL A 170 13.15 -6.02 -3.63
CA VAL A 170 11.80 -5.52 -3.86
C VAL A 170 11.78 -4.64 -5.10
N LEU A 171 10.87 -4.94 -6.04
CA LEU A 171 10.55 -4.08 -7.17
C LEU A 171 9.09 -3.64 -7.05
N TRP A 172 8.85 -2.33 -6.94
CA TRP A 172 7.51 -1.77 -6.83
C TRP A 172 7.25 -0.73 -7.91
N GLN A 173 6.43 -1.09 -8.88
CA GLN A 173 6.08 -0.25 -10.03
C GLN A 173 4.97 0.74 -9.66
N CYS A 174 4.95 1.91 -10.32
CA CYS A 174 3.84 2.85 -10.17
C CYS A 174 2.64 2.49 -11.04
N GLU A 175 2.85 1.73 -12.12
CA GLU A 175 1.79 1.29 -13.02
C GLU A 175 1.30 -0.13 -12.67
N PRO A 176 0.03 -0.40 -12.85
CA PRO A 176 -1.02 0.40 -13.49
C PRO A 176 -1.74 1.40 -12.57
N ASP A 177 -1.42 1.50 -11.29
CA ASP A 177 -2.09 2.33 -10.29
C ASP A 177 -2.14 3.81 -10.71
N HIS A 178 -1.02 4.38 -11.15
CA HIS A 178 -0.93 5.78 -11.60
C HIS A 178 -1.91 6.07 -12.74
N THR A 179 -1.97 5.20 -13.74
CA THR A 179 -2.93 5.32 -14.87
C THR A 179 -4.37 5.08 -14.38
N GLN A 180 -4.60 4.17 -13.45
CA GLN A 180 -5.93 3.88 -12.89
C GLN A 180 -6.56 5.09 -12.19
N HIS A 181 -5.76 5.92 -11.54
CA HIS A 181 -6.21 7.20 -10.95
C HIS A 181 -6.53 8.27 -11.98
N ALA A 182 -5.93 8.21 -13.17
CA ALA A 182 -6.04 9.24 -14.20
C ALA A 182 -6.97 8.88 -15.37
N ARG A 183 -7.32 7.61 -15.53
CA ARG A 183 -8.11 7.06 -16.64
C ARG A 183 -9.15 6.07 -16.15
N PRO A 184 -10.31 5.98 -16.83
CA PRO A 184 -11.33 5.00 -16.46
C PRO A 184 -10.81 3.57 -16.46
N LEU A 185 -11.18 2.79 -15.45
CA LEU A 185 -10.84 1.37 -15.38
C LEU A 185 -11.45 0.64 -16.60
N GLY A 186 -10.61 -0.11 -17.33
CA GLY A 186 -11.00 -0.80 -18.56
C GLY A 186 -10.83 0.02 -19.84
N SER A 187 -10.43 1.30 -19.76
CA SER A 187 -10.07 2.11 -20.95
C SER A 187 -8.85 1.55 -21.67
N PRO A 188 -8.64 1.88 -22.94
CA PRO A 188 -7.45 1.46 -23.68
C PRO A 188 -6.14 1.83 -22.98
N GLU A 189 -6.02 3.05 -22.46
CA GLU A 189 -4.83 3.55 -21.76
C GLU A 189 -4.56 2.73 -20.48
N HIS A 190 -5.60 2.40 -19.73
CA HIS A 190 -5.46 1.51 -18.56
C HIS A 190 -5.00 0.11 -18.96
N LEU A 191 -5.55 -0.46 -20.04
CA LEU A 191 -5.15 -1.79 -20.51
C LEU A 191 -3.71 -1.79 -21.04
N ASP A 192 -3.25 -0.71 -21.67
CA ASP A 192 -1.85 -0.55 -22.11
C ASP A 192 -0.89 -0.51 -20.90
N ALA A 193 -1.25 0.20 -19.83
CA ALA A 193 -0.45 0.22 -18.58
C ALA A 193 -0.37 -1.18 -17.93
N VAL A 194 -1.49 -1.92 -17.92
CA VAL A 194 -1.52 -3.31 -17.45
C VAL A 194 -0.62 -4.22 -18.30
N ALA A 195 -0.62 -4.05 -19.64
CA ALA A 195 0.23 -4.82 -20.53
C ALA A 195 1.72 -4.50 -20.33
N ALA A 196 2.07 -3.25 -20.04
CA ALA A 196 3.45 -2.85 -19.71
C ALA A 196 3.93 -3.51 -18.41
N ALA A 197 3.09 -3.51 -17.37
CA ALA A 197 3.40 -4.19 -16.09
C ALA A 197 3.57 -5.72 -16.29
N ASP A 198 2.73 -6.34 -17.13
CA ASP A 198 2.86 -7.76 -17.51
C ASP A 198 4.21 -8.06 -18.21
N ALA A 199 4.65 -7.17 -19.10
CA ALA A 199 5.94 -7.31 -19.78
C ALA A 199 7.13 -7.18 -18.81
N ASN A 200 7.04 -6.25 -17.86
CA ASN A 200 8.04 -6.07 -16.80
C ASN A 200 8.12 -7.31 -15.90
N ALA A 201 6.99 -7.89 -15.49
CA ALA A 201 6.95 -9.15 -14.74
C ALA A 201 7.65 -10.31 -15.50
N ALA A 202 7.50 -10.37 -16.83
CA ALA A 202 8.20 -11.35 -17.65
C ALA A 202 9.73 -11.14 -17.64
N THR A 203 10.19 -9.90 -17.58
CA THR A 203 11.63 -9.58 -17.52
C THR A 203 12.21 -10.06 -16.19
N VAL A 204 11.58 -9.77 -15.06
CA VAL A 204 11.97 -10.27 -13.74
C VAL A 204 11.98 -11.80 -13.70
N ALA A 205 10.92 -12.44 -14.21
CA ALA A 205 10.80 -13.90 -14.20
C ALA A 205 11.92 -14.60 -15.01
N ARG A 206 12.36 -14.01 -16.12
CA ARG A 206 13.51 -14.55 -16.90
C ARG A 206 14.81 -14.44 -16.11
N THR A 207 15.04 -13.32 -15.43
CA THR A 207 16.23 -13.13 -14.59
C THR A 207 16.24 -14.12 -13.43
N VAL A 208 15.11 -14.28 -12.73
CA VAL A 208 14.96 -15.27 -11.65
C VAL A 208 15.23 -16.69 -12.15
N ALA A 209 14.65 -17.08 -13.28
CA ALA A 209 14.95 -18.40 -13.86
C ALA A 209 16.43 -18.61 -14.20
N GLY A 210 17.15 -17.54 -14.56
CA GLY A 210 18.60 -17.56 -14.76
C GLY A 210 19.38 -17.77 -13.46
N LEU A 211 18.94 -17.18 -12.35
CA LEU A 211 19.52 -17.41 -11.02
C LEU A 211 19.27 -18.83 -10.51
N GLU A 212 18.05 -19.32 -10.64
CA GLU A 212 17.69 -20.70 -10.29
C GLU A 212 18.51 -21.74 -11.09
N ALA A 213 18.76 -21.47 -12.39
CA ALA A 213 19.61 -22.31 -13.22
C ALA A 213 21.08 -22.30 -12.79
N GLN A 214 21.53 -21.28 -12.05
CA GLN A 214 22.85 -21.20 -11.44
C GLN A 214 22.91 -21.86 -10.05
N GLY A 215 21.77 -22.34 -9.52
CA GLY A 215 21.66 -23.04 -8.24
C GLY A 215 21.19 -22.18 -7.09
N ASP A 216 20.77 -20.93 -7.34
CA ASP A 216 20.20 -20.08 -6.31
C ASP A 216 18.81 -20.58 -5.89
N ASP A 217 18.51 -20.61 -4.60
CA ASP A 217 17.16 -20.89 -4.07
C ASP A 217 16.37 -19.57 -3.97
N VAL A 218 15.52 -19.33 -4.96
CA VAL A 218 14.76 -18.09 -5.07
C VAL A 218 13.29 -18.29 -4.67
N LEU A 219 12.80 -17.46 -3.78
CA LEU A 219 11.38 -17.30 -3.50
C LEU A 219 10.86 -16.08 -4.27
N LEU A 220 10.09 -16.30 -5.33
CA LEU A 220 9.49 -15.24 -6.13
C LEU A 220 8.05 -14.99 -5.67
N LEU A 221 7.77 -13.81 -5.10
CA LEU A 221 6.43 -13.34 -4.82
C LEU A 221 6.02 -12.31 -5.88
N VAL A 222 4.84 -12.46 -6.46
CA VAL A 222 4.25 -11.50 -7.40
C VAL A 222 2.87 -11.12 -6.88
N ALA A 223 2.68 -9.85 -6.58
CA ALA A 223 1.48 -9.35 -5.93
C ALA A 223 1.10 -7.95 -6.41
N SER A 224 -0.12 -7.56 -6.10
CA SER A 224 -0.56 -6.17 -6.00
C SER A 224 -0.78 -5.87 -4.51
N ASP A 225 -0.69 -4.61 -4.11
CA ASP A 225 -0.92 -4.17 -2.73
C ASP A 225 -2.41 -3.93 -2.44
N HIS A 226 -3.17 -3.51 -3.43
CA HIS A 226 -4.62 -3.35 -3.44
C HIS A 226 -5.17 -3.51 -4.86
N GLY A 227 -6.48 -3.44 -5.01
CA GLY A 227 -7.16 -3.25 -6.28
C GLY A 227 -7.79 -1.87 -6.36
N HIS A 228 -8.78 -1.68 -7.26
CA HIS A 228 -9.47 -0.40 -7.47
C HIS A 228 -10.95 -0.62 -7.70
N GLU A 229 -11.73 0.40 -7.33
CA GLU A 229 -13.12 0.59 -7.75
C GLU A 229 -13.26 1.93 -8.47
N THR A 230 -14.29 2.09 -9.30
CA THR A 230 -14.50 3.35 -10.03
C THR A 230 -15.22 4.36 -9.14
N VAL A 231 -14.74 5.59 -9.12
CA VAL A 231 -15.35 6.71 -8.39
C VAL A 231 -16.60 7.18 -9.13
N ASP A 232 -17.76 7.07 -8.50
CA ASP A 232 -19.06 7.54 -9.03
C ASP A 232 -19.68 8.69 -8.23
N GLY A 233 -18.99 9.15 -7.18
CA GLY A 233 -19.39 10.33 -6.39
C GLY A 233 -18.26 10.81 -5.48
N ILE A 234 -18.34 12.08 -5.07
CA ILE A 234 -17.37 12.70 -4.15
C ILE A 234 -18.10 13.20 -2.92
N VAL A 235 -17.57 12.84 -1.75
CA VAL A 235 -18.10 13.24 -0.44
C VAL A 235 -17.22 14.34 0.15
N PRO A 236 -17.70 15.57 0.30
CA PRO A 236 -16.97 16.66 0.93
C PRO A 236 -17.06 16.55 2.47
N LEU A 237 -16.47 15.49 3.04
CA LEU A 237 -16.64 15.11 4.44
C LEU A 237 -16.31 16.24 5.43
N GLU A 238 -15.20 16.96 5.18
CA GLU A 238 -14.79 18.06 6.06
C GLU A 238 -15.87 19.18 6.09
N THR A 239 -16.34 19.60 4.91
CA THR A 239 -17.41 20.59 4.79
C THR A 239 -18.68 20.13 5.48
N LEU A 240 -19.09 18.87 5.31
CA LEU A 240 -20.28 18.31 5.96
C LEU A 240 -20.18 18.33 7.49
N LEU A 241 -18.99 18.09 8.05
CA LEU A 241 -18.77 18.16 9.50
C LEU A 241 -18.79 19.61 10.00
N ILE A 242 -18.29 20.56 9.24
CA ILE A 242 -18.35 21.99 9.55
C ILE A 242 -19.81 22.48 9.53
N ASP A 243 -20.56 22.17 8.49
CA ASP A 243 -21.98 22.57 8.33
C ASP A 243 -22.85 21.97 9.43
N ALA A 244 -22.52 20.79 9.91
CA ALA A 244 -23.18 20.15 11.04
C ALA A 244 -22.76 20.68 12.42
N GLY A 245 -21.80 21.61 12.49
CA GLY A 245 -21.24 22.15 13.75
C GLY A 245 -20.43 21.12 14.54
N LEU A 246 -19.89 20.10 13.87
CA LEU A 246 -19.09 19.04 14.47
C LEU A 246 -17.59 19.27 14.35
N LYS A 247 -17.17 20.20 13.48
CA LYS A 247 -15.82 20.74 13.32
C LYS A 247 -15.87 22.26 13.35
N ASP A 248 -14.91 22.90 14.00
CA ASP A 248 -14.95 24.36 14.26
C ASP A 248 -14.69 25.22 12.99
N GLY A 249 -14.17 24.63 11.91
CA GLY A 249 -13.94 25.32 10.63
C GLY A 249 -12.75 24.74 9.85
N ASP A 250 -12.53 25.25 8.65
CA ASP A 250 -11.40 24.88 7.81
C ASP A 250 -10.08 25.08 8.55
N GLY A 251 -9.20 24.08 8.46
CA GLY A 251 -7.88 24.14 9.09
C GLY A 251 -7.88 24.10 10.61
N SER A 252 -9.04 23.94 11.30
CA SER A 252 -9.04 23.76 12.74
C SER A 252 -8.46 22.40 13.13
N SER A 253 -7.67 22.39 14.23
CA SER A 253 -6.99 21.19 14.74
C SER A 253 -7.84 20.37 15.73
N ASP A 254 -9.09 20.73 15.95
CA ASP A 254 -10.02 20.05 16.85
C ASP A 254 -10.49 18.71 16.30
N VAL A 255 -10.92 18.71 15.04
CA VAL A 255 -11.35 17.54 14.27
C VAL A 255 -10.59 17.54 12.94
N VAL A 256 -9.72 16.57 12.72
CA VAL A 256 -8.91 16.46 11.50
C VAL A 256 -9.41 15.31 10.65
N VAL A 257 -9.80 15.60 9.41
CA VAL A 257 -10.19 14.62 8.40
C VAL A 257 -8.98 14.26 7.55
N ALA A 258 -8.57 13.00 7.58
CA ALA A 258 -7.54 12.44 6.72
C ALA A 258 -8.20 11.54 5.67
N SER A 259 -8.30 12.03 4.42
CA SER A 259 -8.83 11.26 3.30
C SER A 259 -7.87 10.13 2.92
N ASN A 260 -8.42 8.95 2.71
CA ASN A 260 -7.71 7.77 2.24
C ASN A 260 -8.41 7.16 1.02
N GLY A 261 -8.88 8.01 0.11
CA GLY A 261 -9.58 7.62 -1.10
C GLY A 261 -11.03 7.23 -0.81
N MET A 262 -11.36 5.94 -0.82
CA MET A 262 -12.71 5.41 -0.53
C MET A 262 -12.95 5.17 0.97
N SER A 263 -12.11 5.73 1.81
CA SER A 263 -12.24 5.77 3.26
C SER A 263 -11.70 7.08 3.82
N ALA A 264 -11.95 7.33 5.09
CA ALA A 264 -11.32 8.40 5.84
C ALA A 264 -11.03 7.98 7.28
N ALA A 265 -10.02 8.62 7.84
CA ALA A 265 -9.71 8.62 9.27
C ALA A 265 -10.05 9.98 9.85
N ILE A 266 -10.74 10.02 11.00
CA ILE A 266 -11.06 11.25 11.73
C ILE A 266 -10.30 11.21 13.06
N TYR A 267 -9.46 12.20 13.23
CA TYR A 267 -8.65 12.39 14.43
C TYR A 267 -9.28 13.50 15.28
N LEU A 268 -9.30 13.29 16.58
CA LEU A 268 -9.85 14.25 17.54
C LEU A 268 -8.76 14.71 18.50
N SER A 269 -8.65 16.02 18.67
CA SER A 269 -7.89 16.58 19.78
C SER A 269 -8.54 16.22 21.12
N ASP A 270 -7.82 16.32 22.22
CA ASP A 270 -8.36 16.03 23.55
C ASP A 270 -9.60 16.87 23.87
N ALA A 271 -9.61 18.13 23.43
CA ALA A 271 -10.76 19.03 23.60
C ALA A 271 -11.99 18.59 22.80
N ALA A 272 -11.80 17.93 21.65
CA ALA A 272 -12.88 17.49 20.77
C ALA A 272 -13.36 16.06 21.02
N ARG A 273 -12.71 15.29 21.91
CA ARG A 273 -13.04 13.86 22.17
C ARG A 273 -14.53 13.64 22.50
N THR A 274 -15.16 14.60 23.17
CA THR A 274 -16.60 14.49 23.50
C THR A 274 -17.52 14.58 22.28
N ARG A 275 -17.02 15.09 21.14
CA ARG A 275 -17.78 15.17 19.88
C ARG A 275 -17.86 13.83 19.14
N GLY A 276 -16.98 12.85 19.46
CA GLY A 276 -16.87 11.59 18.74
C GLY A 276 -18.20 10.87 18.57
N GLY A 277 -18.98 10.74 19.64
CA GLY A 277 -20.30 10.11 19.57
C GLY A 277 -21.34 10.87 18.72
N ALA A 278 -21.24 12.20 18.62
CA ALA A 278 -22.09 12.99 17.75
C ALA A 278 -21.68 12.84 16.28
N ILE A 279 -20.37 12.78 16.01
CA ILE A 279 -19.82 12.54 14.68
C ILE A 279 -20.24 11.15 14.17
N VAL A 280 -20.14 10.10 14.99
CA VAL A 280 -20.58 8.74 14.61
C VAL A 280 -22.06 8.75 14.22
N ARG A 281 -22.96 9.31 15.04
CA ARG A 281 -24.38 9.38 14.72
C ARG A 281 -24.68 10.18 13.45
N PHE A 282 -23.94 11.25 13.21
CA PHE A 282 -24.04 12.03 11.98
C PHE A 282 -23.66 11.18 10.76
N LEU A 283 -22.55 10.47 10.82
CA LEU A 283 -22.05 9.61 9.74
C LEU A 283 -23.00 8.45 9.44
N GLU A 284 -23.50 7.77 10.48
CA GLU A 284 -24.47 6.67 10.34
C GLU A 284 -25.79 7.10 9.70
N GLY A 285 -26.12 8.38 9.71
CA GLY A 285 -27.29 8.96 9.06
C GLY A 285 -27.10 9.31 7.58
N GLN A 286 -25.90 9.10 7.01
CA GLN A 286 -25.61 9.51 5.64
C GLN A 286 -25.85 8.38 4.62
N ASP A 287 -26.42 8.69 3.47
CA ASP A 287 -26.71 7.71 2.41
C ASP A 287 -25.46 7.16 1.72
N TRP A 288 -24.38 7.91 1.75
CA TRP A 288 -23.11 7.56 1.13
C TRP A 288 -22.19 6.71 2.04
N ILE A 289 -22.50 6.57 3.32
CA ILE A 289 -21.69 5.82 4.26
C ILE A 289 -21.76 4.30 3.99
N GLY A 290 -20.62 3.63 4.14
CA GLY A 290 -20.53 2.18 4.19
C GLY A 290 -20.49 1.70 5.65
N GLU A 291 -19.33 1.68 6.24
CA GLU A 291 -19.08 1.23 7.60
C GLU A 291 -18.42 2.33 8.42
N VAL A 292 -18.70 2.37 9.72
CA VAL A 292 -18.10 3.31 10.67
C VAL A 292 -17.50 2.51 11.82
N PHE A 293 -16.21 2.70 12.07
CA PHE A 293 -15.45 2.05 13.15
C PHE A 293 -15.03 3.12 14.15
N ALA A 294 -15.44 2.99 15.41
CA ALA A 294 -15.11 3.92 16.47
C ALA A 294 -14.83 3.19 17.79
N GLY A 295 -13.99 3.77 18.64
CA GLY A 295 -13.60 3.15 19.89
C GLY A 295 -13.03 1.74 19.71
N PRO A 296 -13.55 0.70 20.40
CA PRO A 296 -13.04 -0.67 20.27
C PRO A 296 -13.11 -1.25 18.86
N ALA A 297 -14.09 -0.82 18.03
CA ALA A 297 -14.25 -1.31 16.67
C ALA A 297 -13.09 -0.94 15.73
N LEU A 298 -12.29 0.08 16.06
CA LEU A 298 -11.07 0.39 15.33
C LEU A 298 -10.10 -0.80 15.28
N ALA A 299 -10.05 -1.60 16.35
CA ALA A 299 -9.19 -2.79 16.40
C ALA A 299 -9.64 -3.90 15.43
N GLU A 300 -10.92 -3.96 15.07
CA GLU A 300 -11.47 -4.95 14.12
C GLU A 300 -10.92 -4.75 12.71
N VAL A 301 -10.52 -3.50 12.39
CA VAL A 301 -9.92 -3.13 11.11
C VAL A 301 -8.41 -2.83 11.22
N GLY A 302 -7.79 -3.27 12.34
CA GLY A 302 -6.34 -3.24 12.51
C GLY A 302 -5.76 -1.90 12.95
N HIS A 303 -6.57 -0.97 13.47
CA HIS A 303 -6.11 0.30 14.02
C HIS A 303 -5.96 0.26 15.55
N ARG A 304 -5.22 1.22 16.08
CA ARG A 304 -5.10 1.45 17.53
C ARG A 304 -6.32 2.18 18.07
N THR A 305 -6.59 1.98 19.36
CA THR A 305 -7.70 2.61 20.07
C THR A 305 -7.26 3.65 21.10
N ASP A 306 -5.93 3.84 21.25
CA ASP A 306 -5.28 4.70 22.24
C ASP A 306 -4.50 5.86 21.60
N THR A 307 -4.89 6.25 20.39
CA THR A 307 -4.31 7.38 19.64
C THR A 307 -5.36 8.48 19.42
N PRO A 308 -4.99 9.63 18.84
CA PRO A 308 -5.97 10.62 18.40
C PRO A 308 -6.94 10.14 17.31
N LEU A 309 -6.63 9.04 16.59
CA LEU A 309 -7.56 8.41 15.67
C LEU A 309 -8.81 7.94 16.44
N ALA A 310 -9.93 8.56 16.17
CA ALA A 310 -11.17 8.31 16.89
C ALA A 310 -12.19 7.52 16.06
N ILE A 311 -12.21 7.74 14.74
CA ILE A 311 -13.17 7.12 13.83
C ILE A 311 -12.46 6.80 12.52
N ALA A 312 -12.70 5.60 12.01
CA ALA A 312 -12.41 5.22 10.64
C ALA A 312 -13.72 4.91 9.93
N LEU A 313 -13.83 5.23 8.65
CA LEU A 313 -15.05 5.02 7.89
C LEU A 313 -14.75 4.58 6.46
N THR A 314 -15.72 3.90 5.84
CA THR A 314 -15.72 3.59 4.40
C THR A 314 -16.94 4.19 3.73
N THR A 315 -16.88 4.36 2.43
CA THR A 315 -18.02 4.75 1.61
C THR A 315 -18.81 3.53 1.14
N ARG A 316 -20.07 3.75 0.78
CA ARG A 316 -20.95 2.71 0.25
C ARG A 316 -20.46 2.21 -1.11
N LYS A 317 -20.61 0.90 -1.33
CA LYS A 317 -20.16 0.17 -2.50
C LYS A 317 -21.33 -0.32 -3.35
N SER A 318 -21.05 -0.53 -4.65
CA SER A 318 -21.98 -1.13 -5.60
C SER A 318 -21.21 -2.06 -6.54
N ASP A 319 -21.83 -3.20 -6.88
CA ASP A 319 -21.29 -4.14 -7.88
C ASP A 319 -21.59 -3.71 -9.34
N ALA A 320 -22.25 -2.57 -9.53
CA ALA A 320 -22.54 -2.07 -10.86
C ALA A 320 -21.26 -1.85 -11.66
N PRO A 321 -21.27 -2.12 -12.98
CA PRO A 321 -20.13 -1.89 -13.84
C PRO A 321 -20.03 -0.41 -14.25
N ASN A 322 -18.80 0.05 -14.48
CA ASN A 322 -18.54 1.33 -15.14
C ASN A 322 -18.82 1.27 -16.65
N ALA A 323 -18.59 2.37 -17.37
CA ALA A 323 -18.83 2.46 -18.83
C ALA A 323 -17.99 1.46 -19.67
N HIS A 324 -16.91 0.90 -19.12
CA HIS A 324 -16.06 -0.11 -19.75
C HIS A 324 -16.36 -1.53 -19.28
N GLY A 325 -17.43 -1.76 -18.52
CA GLY A 325 -17.85 -3.06 -18.02
C GLY A 325 -17.03 -3.59 -16.83
N VAL A 326 -16.24 -2.74 -16.16
CA VAL A 326 -15.51 -3.12 -14.95
C VAL A 326 -16.41 -2.89 -13.74
N SER A 327 -16.67 -3.95 -12.98
CA SER A 327 -17.50 -3.90 -11.77
C SER A 327 -16.81 -3.18 -10.61
N GLY A 328 -17.62 -2.60 -9.74
CA GLY A 328 -17.20 -1.88 -8.53
C GLY A 328 -17.29 -0.36 -8.71
N LEU A 329 -18.34 0.22 -8.10
CA LEU A 329 -18.51 1.68 -8.00
C LEU A 329 -18.55 2.08 -6.53
N SER A 330 -17.91 3.19 -6.20
CA SER A 330 -17.88 3.73 -4.84
C SER A 330 -17.71 5.25 -4.86
N HIS A 331 -18.11 5.92 -3.77
CA HIS A 331 -17.77 7.31 -3.55
C HIS A 331 -16.33 7.44 -3.01
N ALA A 332 -15.63 8.49 -3.41
CA ALA A 332 -14.38 8.90 -2.79
C ALA A 332 -14.62 10.06 -1.80
N ILE A 333 -13.84 10.08 -0.74
CA ILE A 333 -13.80 11.22 0.19
C ILE A 333 -12.94 12.32 -0.44
N ALA A 334 -13.46 13.53 -0.51
CA ALA A 334 -12.68 14.68 -0.97
C ALA A 334 -11.40 14.82 -0.12
N ASP A 335 -10.26 14.98 -0.78
CA ASP A 335 -8.99 15.18 -0.08
C ASP A 335 -8.80 16.68 0.20
N PRO A 336 -8.74 17.11 1.48
CA PRO A 336 -8.52 18.52 1.80
C PRO A 336 -7.12 19.02 1.37
N LEU A 337 -6.21 18.11 0.99
CA LEU A 337 -4.86 18.44 0.54
C LEU A 337 -4.72 18.48 -1.00
N SER A 338 -5.79 18.19 -1.75
CA SER A 338 -5.76 18.11 -3.22
C SER A 338 -7.11 18.44 -3.83
N ASP A 339 -7.10 19.11 -4.97
CA ASP A 339 -8.30 19.37 -5.79
C ASP A 339 -8.66 18.20 -6.73
N GLU A 340 -7.87 17.12 -6.75
CA GLU A 340 -8.11 15.96 -7.60
C GLU A 340 -9.28 15.14 -7.07
N THR A 341 -10.25 14.83 -7.92
CA THR A 341 -11.48 14.11 -7.53
C THR A 341 -11.51 12.66 -8.01
N HIS A 342 -10.70 12.30 -9.00
CA HIS A 342 -10.67 10.99 -9.66
C HIS A 342 -12.03 10.51 -10.19
N MET A 343 -13.01 11.40 -10.42
CA MET A 343 -14.35 11.06 -10.91
C MET A 343 -14.29 10.25 -12.21
N GLY A 344 -14.98 9.11 -12.24
CA GLY A 344 -15.00 8.18 -13.36
C GLY A 344 -13.74 7.32 -13.51
N CYS A 345 -12.70 7.57 -12.70
CA CYS A 345 -11.43 6.84 -12.68
C CYS A 345 -11.38 5.88 -11.48
N GLY A 346 -10.29 5.14 -11.36
CA GLY A 346 -10.08 4.21 -10.24
C GLY A 346 -9.64 4.93 -8.97
N GLN A 347 -10.13 4.44 -7.83
CA GLN A 347 -9.66 4.81 -6.51
C GLN A 347 -9.74 3.57 -5.59
N HIS A 348 -9.08 3.63 -4.46
CA HIS A 348 -8.97 2.57 -3.47
C HIS A 348 -8.97 3.15 -2.04
N GLY A 349 -8.71 2.33 -1.04
CA GLY A 349 -8.58 2.78 0.36
C GLY A 349 -9.71 2.29 1.27
N GLY A 350 -10.78 1.74 0.73
CA GLY A 350 -11.90 1.22 1.50
C GLY A 350 -11.83 -0.29 1.77
N LEU A 351 -13.01 -0.88 1.99
CA LEU A 351 -13.21 -2.32 2.24
C LEU A 351 -13.99 -3.02 1.10
N GLY A 352 -14.09 -2.38 -0.06
CA GLY A 352 -14.79 -2.96 -1.21
C GLY A 352 -14.12 -4.22 -1.75
N PRO A 353 -14.90 -5.16 -2.31
CA PRO A 353 -14.37 -6.44 -2.74
C PRO A 353 -13.36 -6.34 -3.88
N TYR A 354 -13.44 -5.29 -4.70
CA TYR A 354 -12.54 -5.13 -5.85
C TYR A 354 -11.24 -4.40 -5.50
N GLU A 355 -11.22 -3.61 -4.43
CA GLU A 355 -10.01 -2.94 -3.93
C GLU A 355 -9.28 -3.75 -2.85
N GLN A 356 -10.02 -4.56 -2.07
CA GLN A 356 -9.47 -5.35 -0.95
C GLN A 356 -8.84 -6.69 -1.37
N HIS A 357 -9.08 -7.17 -2.60
CA HIS A 357 -8.58 -8.46 -3.04
C HIS A 357 -7.51 -8.35 -4.14
N PRO A 358 -6.28 -7.86 -3.78
CA PRO A 358 -5.15 -7.92 -4.68
C PRO A 358 -4.80 -9.38 -5.00
N PHE A 359 -4.16 -9.60 -6.14
CA PHE A 359 -3.63 -10.93 -6.44
C PHE A 359 -2.32 -11.18 -5.68
N LEU A 360 -2.08 -12.46 -5.34
CA LEU A 360 -0.80 -12.95 -4.84
C LEU A 360 -0.54 -14.36 -5.40
N PHE A 361 0.63 -14.55 -5.97
CA PHE A 361 1.15 -15.89 -6.27
C PHE A 361 2.63 -15.99 -5.95
N ILE A 362 3.05 -17.19 -5.53
CA ILE A 362 4.40 -17.46 -5.02
C ILE A 362 4.97 -18.67 -5.75
N GLY A 363 6.15 -18.48 -6.35
CA GLY A 363 6.94 -19.52 -6.99
C GLY A 363 8.25 -19.77 -6.23
N GLY A 364 8.81 -20.98 -6.37
CA GLY A 364 10.04 -21.37 -5.66
C GLY A 364 9.84 -21.63 -4.17
N GLY A 365 10.92 -21.72 -3.40
CA GLY A 365 10.90 -21.85 -1.93
C GLY A 365 10.06 -23.02 -1.39
N GLY A 366 9.81 -24.06 -2.19
CA GLY A 366 8.99 -25.23 -1.82
C GLY A 366 7.47 -24.99 -1.92
N PHE A 367 7.00 -23.90 -2.53
CA PHE A 367 5.59 -23.72 -2.84
C PHE A 367 5.15 -24.61 -4.01
N ALA A 368 3.99 -25.28 -3.85
CA ALA A 368 3.49 -26.24 -4.83
C ALA A 368 3.01 -25.54 -6.10
N ALA A 369 3.76 -25.69 -7.19
CA ALA A 369 3.47 -25.07 -8.47
C ALA A 369 2.12 -25.53 -9.07
N GLY A 370 1.40 -24.61 -9.72
CA GLY A 370 0.11 -24.92 -10.37
C GLY A 370 -1.03 -25.19 -9.38
N THR A 371 -0.86 -24.84 -8.10
CA THR A 371 -1.89 -25.05 -7.08
C THR A 371 -2.57 -23.75 -6.67
N ARG A 372 -3.76 -23.88 -6.06
CA ARG A 372 -4.56 -22.75 -5.58
C ARG A 372 -4.89 -22.93 -4.10
N CYS A 373 -4.73 -21.89 -3.32
CA CYS A 373 -5.07 -21.81 -1.91
C CYS A 373 -6.31 -20.92 -1.75
N GLU A 374 -7.38 -21.47 -1.21
CA GLU A 374 -8.63 -20.74 -0.94
C GLU A 374 -8.69 -20.20 0.49
N SER A 375 -7.77 -20.61 1.36
CA SER A 375 -7.71 -20.06 2.73
C SER A 375 -7.41 -18.57 2.70
N PRO A 376 -8.04 -17.78 3.58
CA PRO A 376 -7.75 -16.35 3.71
C PRO A 376 -6.26 -16.11 3.96
N SER A 377 -5.73 -15.08 3.34
CA SER A 377 -4.39 -14.54 3.58
C SER A 377 -4.39 -13.02 3.45
N SER A 378 -3.38 -12.38 3.99
CA SER A 378 -3.28 -10.91 3.99
C SER A 378 -1.86 -10.44 3.66
N ALA A 379 -1.75 -9.17 3.32
CA ALA A 379 -0.47 -8.50 3.07
C ALA A 379 0.52 -8.67 4.25
N VAL A 380 0.03 -8.77 5.49
CA VAL A 380 0.87 -9.01 6.68
C VAL A 380 1.52 -10.40 6.70
N ASP A 381 1.02 -11.36 5.92
CA ASP A 381 1.57 -12.72 5.84
C ASP A 381 2.84 -12.81 4.96
N ILE A 382 3.13 -11.76 4.19
CA ILE A 382 4.26 -11.72 3.26
C ILE A 382 5.59 -11.74 4.02
N ALA A 383 5.78 -10.84 4.98
CA ALA A 383 7.03 -10.77 5.74
C ALA A 383 7.38 -12.07 6.49
N PRO A 384 6.48 -12.68 7.27
CA PRO A 384 6.80 -13.95 7.93
C PRO A 384 7.03 -15.10 6.95
N THR A 385 6.42 -15.05 5.75
CA THR A 385 6.68 -16.02 4.68
C THR A 385 8.11 -15.90 4.16
N ILE A 386 8.59 -14.68 3.92
CA ILE A 386 9.97 -14.40 3.49
C ILE A 386 10.96 -14.85 4.55
N LEU A 387 10.76 -14.46 5.82
CA LEU A 387 11.65 -14.84 6.92
C LEU A 387 11.70 -16.35 7.14
N ARG A 388 10.57 -17.05 7.03
CA ARG A 388 10.53 -18.51 7.09
C ARG A 388 11.35 -19.16 5.97
N HIS A 389 11.29 -18.63 4.74
CA HIS A 389 12.10 -19.12 3.62
C HIS A 389 13.59 -18.96 3.91
N LEU A 390 13.98 -17.83 4.48
CA LEU A 390 15.36 -17.52 4.85
C LEU A 390 15.84 -18.23 6.13
N GLY A 391 14.97 -19.00 6.80
CA GLY A 391 15.30 -19.66 8.07
C GLY A 391 15.46 -18.72 9.25
N LEU A 392 14.86 -17.53 9.19
CA LEU A 392 14.97 -16.50 10.22
C LEU A 392 13.70 -16.43 11.09
N PRO A 393 13.81 -15.96 12.35
CA PRO A 393 12.66 -15.81 13.24
C PRO A 393 11.72 -14.69 12.75
N PHE A 394 10.41 -14.93 12.92
CA PHE A 394 9.35 -13.98 12.55
C PHE A 394 8.42 -13.65 13.73
N ASP A 395 8.90 -13.88 14.97
CA ASP A 395 8.14 -13.56 16.15
C ASP A 395 7.77 -12.07 16.22
N GLY A 396 6.62 -11.82 16.82
CA GLY A 396 6.13 -10.46 17.02
C GLY A 396 5.48 -9.84 15.77
N MET A 397 5.11 -10.62 14.75
CA MET A 397 4.28 -10.19 13.62
C MET A 397 2.81 -10.53 13.87
N ASP A 398 1.89 -9.82 13.20
CA ASP A 398 0.47 -10.16 13.19
C ASP A 398 0.17 -11.22 12.14
N GLY A 399 0.94 -11.22 11.05
CA GLY A 399 0.85 -12.21 10.00
C GLY A 399 1.47 -13.56 10.37
N ALA A 400 1.11 -14.58 9.59
CA ALA A 400 1.66 -15.92 9.68
C ALA A 400 2.24 -16.38 8.34
N PRO A 401 3.26 -17.27 8.33
CA PRO A 401 3.82 -17.76 7.08
C PRO A 401 2.78 -18.51 6.25
N LEU A 402 2.66 -18.16 4.98
CA LEU A 402 1.75 -18.76 4.01
C LEU A 402 2.04 -20.26 3.79
N ALA A 403 0.98 -21.07 3.64
CA ALA A 403 1.10 -22.51 3.43
C ALA A 403 1.74 -22.85 2.09
N ARG A 404 2.73 -23.75 2.08
CA ARG A 404 3.44 -24.17 0.86
C ARG A 404 2.65 -25.14 -0.02
N GLY A 405 1.63 -25.80 0.53
CA GLY A 405 0.78 -26.81 -0.14
C GLY A 405 0.98 -28.19 0.41
#